data_a52a37cd4f49f2c82e63d8af02a7c076
#
_entry.id   a52a37cd4f49f2c82e63d8af02a7c076
#
_cell.length_a   1.000
_cell.length_b   1.000
_cell.length_c   1.000
_cell.angle_alpha   90.00
_cell.angle_beta   90.00
_cell.angle_gamma   90.00
#
_symmetry.space_group_name_H-M   'P 1'
#
loop_
_entity.id
_entity.type
_entity.pdbx_description
1 polymer ?
#
loop_
_entity_poly.entity_id
_entity_poly.type
_entity_poly.pdbx_seq_one_letter_code
_entity_poly.pdbx_strand_id
1 'polypeptide(L)'
;KYKNKSYYEQMYYIMPKIHLPNMLNRLDRMTMAASVEARVPFLDKKLIEFASNIPIEYKLRWRTKFSKLRSILLNSSEISEIHDIPKYLLKKIAVGKFSSEIINRKKIAFPLPMNKWLDSSMKNIAQSMLLDSNAKISKIINQKYLSNFLNKSYFSSNEDLDGKRIW
;
A
#
# COMPACT_ATOMS: atom_id res chain seq x y z
N LYS A 1 -17.92 15.69 12.43
CA LYS A 1 -18.40 16.06 11.07
C LYS A 1 -18.61 14.85 10.15
N TYR A 2 -17.91 13.71 10.37
CA TYR A 2 -17.97 12.54 9.49
C TYR A 2 -18.61 11.29 10.11
N LYS A 3 -19.08 11.33 11.36
CA LYS A 3 -19.72 10.20 12.06
C LYS A 3 -20.95 9.61 11.33
N ASN A 4 -21.66 10.45 10.58
CA ASN A 4 -22.88 10.06 9.85
C ASN A 4 -22.61 9.73 8.37
N LYS A 5 -21.35 9.61 7.97
CA LYS A 5 -20.95 9.26 6.61
C LYS A 5 -20.77 7.76 6.46
N SER A 6 -20.89 7.25 5.25
CA SER A 6 -20.62 5.83 4.97
C SER A 6 -19.19 5.46 5.34
N TYR A 7 -18.94 4.17 5.59
CA TYR A 7 -17.60 3.64 5.89
C TYR A 7 -16.54 4.09 4.85
N TYR A 8 -16.88 4.01 3.57
CA TYR A 8 -15.97 4.42 2.50
C TYR A 8 -15.64 5.92 2.54
N GLU A 9 -16.63 6.78 2.79
CA GLU A 9 -16.39 8.22 2.93
C GLU A 9 -15.51 8.54 4.14
N GLN A 10 -15.71 7.83 5.25
CA GLN A 10 -14.85 7.96 6.43
C GLN A 10 -13.42 7.54 6.11
N MET A 11 -13.22 6.42 5.43
CA MET A 11 -11.89 5.95 5.01
C MET A 11 -11.21 6.94 4.05
N TYR A 12 -11.92 7.47 3.05
CA TYR A 12 -11.37 8.49 2.15
C TYR A 12 -10.97 9.79 2.85
N TYR A 13 -11.57 10.09 3.99
CA TYR A 13 -11.18 11.24 4.81
C TYR A 13 -9.98 10.95 5.71
N ILE A 14 -9.91 9.77 6.31
CA ILE A 14 -8.88 9.39 7.29
C ILE A 14 -7.57 9.03 6.60
N MET A 15 -7.61 8.22 5.53
CA MET A 15 -6.42 7.70 4.86
C MET A 15 -5.44 8.78 4.40
N PRO A 16 -5.86 9.89 3.76
CA PRO A 16 -4.93 10.97 3.43
C PRO A 16 -4.25 11.58 4.65
N LYS A 17 -4.96 11.69 5.77
CA LYS A 17 -4.39 12.27 7.00
C LYS A 17 -3.36 11.38 7.68
N ILE A 18 -3.49 10.07 7.56
CA ILE A 18 -2.57 9.11 8.18
C ILE A 18 -1.38 8.83 7.27
N HIS A 19 -1.62 8.54 6.00
CA HIS A 19 -0.57 8.06 5.09
C HIS A 19 0.15 9.17 4.34
N LEU A 20 -0.57 10.21 3.92
CA LEU A 20 -0.03 11.23 3.04
C LEU A 20 1.12 12.02 3.67
N PRO A 21 1.07 12.48 4.93
CA PRO A 21 2.17 13.22 5.54
C PRO A 21 3.48 12.43 5.55
N ASN A 22 3.42 11.14 5.87
CA ASN A 22 4.60 10.28 5.89
C ASN A 22 5.20 10.06 4.50
N MET A 23 4.33 9.90 3.49
CA MET A 23 4.77 9.76 2.09
C MET A 23 5.41 11.05 1.58
N LEU A 24 4.82 12.19 1.87
CA LEU A 24 5.34 13.50 1.46
C LEU A 24 6.66 13.82 2.14
N ASN A 25 6.77 13.58 3.44
CA ASN A 25 8.01 13.80 4.18
C ASN A 25 9.15 12.92 3.64
N ARG A 26 8.85 11.67 3.28
CA ARG A 26 9.83 10.77 2.65
C ARG A 26 10.22 11.26 1.27
N LEU A 27 9.25 11.63 0.43
CA LEU A 27 9.50 12.17 -0.89
C LEU A 27 10.40 13.40 -0.82
N ASP A 28 10.02 14.37 0.00
CA ASP A 28 10.77 15.62 0.19
C ASP A 28 12.21 15.36 0.63
N ARG A 29 12.41 14.57 1.68
CA ARG A 29 13.76 14.25 2.18
C ARG A 29 14.64 13.55 1.15
N MET A 30 14.07 12.61 0.40
CA MET A 30 14.82 11.84 -0.60
C MET A 30 15.22 12.72 -1.79
N THR A 31 14.31 13.55 -2.26
CA THR A 31 14.58 14.44 -3.41
C THR A 31 15.48 15.61 -3.02
N MET A 32 15.28 16.21 -1.84
CA MET A 32 16.15 17.26 -1.33
C MET A 32 17.57 16.78 -1.04
N ALA A 33 17.75 15.53 -0.63
CA ALA A 33 19.08 14.91 -0.52
C ALA A 33 19.83 14.88 -1.87
N ALA A 34 19.12 14.90 -2.98
CA ALA A 34 19.65 15.00 -4.33
C ALA A 34 19.56 16.44 -4.90
N SER A 35 19.24 17.46 -4.08
CA SER A 35 19.03 18.85 -4.48
C SER A 35 17.95 19.02 -5.56
N VAL A 36 16.92 18.17 -5.54
CA VAL A 36 15.79 18.20 -6.47
C VAL A 36 14.51 18.54 -5.71
N GLU A 37 13.80 19.58 -6.14
CA GLU A 37 12.50 19.93 -5.59
C GLU A 37 11.40 19.07 -6.22
N ALA A 38 10.66 18.32 -5.41
CA ALA A 38 9.52 17.55 -5.86
C ALA A 38 8.22 18.33 -5.73
N ARG A 39 7.43 18.37 -6.80
CA ARG A 39 6.07 18.95 -6.80
C ARG A 39 5.03 17.86 -6.97
N VAL A 40 3.93 17.99 -6.26
CA VAL A 40 2.83 17.02 -6.21
C VAL A 40 1.51 17.64 -6.68
N PRO A 41 1.28 17.74 -8.00
CA PRO A 41 0.17 18.51 -8.56
C PRO A 41 -1.21 18.03 -8.10
N PHE A 42 -1.36 16.74 -7.76
CA PHE A 42 -2.60 16.20 -7.21
C PHE A 42 -2.92 16.66 -5.78
N LEU A 43 -1.98 17.35 -5.12
CA LEU A 43 -2.16 17.90 -3.78
C LEU A 43 -2.39 19.42 -3.79
N ASP A 44 -2.66 20.00 -4.95
CA ASP A 44 -3.16 21.36 -5.01
C ASP A 44 -4.41 21.53 -4.14
N LYS A 45 -4.47 22.62 -3.36
CA LYS A 45 -5.54 22.84 -2.38
C LYS A 45 -6.93 22.83 -3.03
N LYS A 46 -7.11 23.51 -4.16
CA LYS A 46 -8.38 23.57 -4.86
C LYS A 46 -8.79 22.21 -5.40
N LEU A 47 -7.81 21.45 -5.91
CA LEU A 47 -8.03 20.09 -6.40
C LEU A 47 -8.43 19.14 -5.27
N ILE A 48 -7.78 19.22 -4.10
CA ILE A 48 -8.13 18.41 -2.93
C ILE A 48 -9.53 18.74 -2.43
N GLU A 49 -9.87 20.04 -2.32
CA GLU A 49 -11.20 20.49 -1.89
C GLU A 49 -12.28 19.98 -2.86
N PHE A 50 -12.07 20.13 -4.16
CA PHE A 50 -12.94 19.59 -5.18
C PHE A 50 -13.07 18.07 -5.09
N ALA A 51 -11.96 17.35 -5.08
CA ALA A 51 -11.94 15.89 -5.02
C ALA A 51 -12.58 15.33 -3.74
N SER A 52 -12.46 16.04 -2.62
CA SER A 52 -13.08 15.63 -1.35
C SER A 52 -14.61 15.65 -1.42
N ASN A 53 -15.19 16.55 -2.21
CA ASN A 53 -16.63 16.70 -2.39
C ASN A 53 -17.21 15.80 -3.48
N ILE A 54 -16.39 15.14 -4.29
CA ILE A 54 -16.87 14.20 -5.31
C ILE A 54 -17.50 12.98 -4.63
N PRO A 55 -18.74 12.58 -5.02
CA PRO A 55 -19.37 11.36 -4.52
C PRO A 55 -18.52 10.12 -4.75
N ILE A 56 -18.66 9.15 -3.87
CA ILE A 56 -17.79 7.95 -3.85
C ILE A 56 -17.89 7.13 -5.13
N GLU A 57 -19.04 7.07 -5.76
CA GLU A 57 -19.31 6.34 -7.00
C GLU A 57 -18.51 6.85 -8.21
N TYR A 58 -18.02 8.08 -8.17
CA TYR A 58 -17.10 8.63 -9.16
C TYR A 58 -15.62 8.34 -8.84
N LYS A 59 -15.33 8.02 -7.59
CA LYS A 59 -13.98 7.64 -7.15
C LYS A 59 -13.73 6.15 -7.36
N LEU A 60 -14.72 5.35 -6.99
CA LEU A 60 -14.72 3.89 -7.05
C LEU A 60 -16.04 3.41 -7.63
N ARG A 61 -16.00 2.58 -8.66
CA ARG A 61 -17.20 2.01 -9.26
C ARG A 61 -17.11 0.49 -9.27
N TRP A 62 -18.19 -0.17 -8.86
CA TRP A 62 -18.31 -1.62 -9.01
C TRP A 62 -18.52 -2.00 -10.48
N ARG A 63 -17.84 -3.05 -10.94
CA ARG A 63 -18.00 -3.54 -12.32
C ARG A 63 -19.43 -4.02 -12.59
N THR A 64 -20.00 -4.74 -11.63
CA THR A 64 -21.36 -5.25 -11.68
C THR A 64 -22.02 -5.17 -10.30
N LYS A 65 -23.36 -5.26 -10.27
CA LYS A 65 -24.12 -5.37 -8.99
C LYS A 65 -23.69 -6.63 -8.21
N PHE A 66 -23.38 -7.70 -8.91
CA PHE A 66 -22.93 -8.97 -8.34
C PHE A 66 -21.53 -8.85 -7.70
N SER A 67 -20.64 -8.05 -8.30
CA SER A 67 -19.33 -7.74 -7.74
C SER A 67 -19.42 -7.07 -6.38
N LYS A 68 -20.39 -6.17 -6.21
CA LYS A 68 -20.65 -5.52 -4.92
C LYS A 68 -21.09 -6.53 -3.84
N LEU A 69 -21.94 -7.48 -4.20
CA LEU A 69 -22.41 -8.50 -3.24
C LEU A 69 -21.26 -9.47 -2.85
N ARG A 70 -20.49 -9.93 -3.82
CA ARG A 70 -19.31 -10.78 -3.57
C ARG A 70 -18.25 -10.12 -2.70
N SER A 71 -18.11 -8.81 -2.76
CA SER A 71 -17.11 -8.09 -1.98
C SER A 71 -17.27 -8.22 -0.46
N ILE A 72 -18.43 -8.66 0.02
CA ILE A 72 -18.68 -8.90 1.45
C ILE A 72 -17.82 -10.08 1.98
N LEU A 73 -17.46 -11.02 1.10
CA LEU A 73 -16.73 -12.24 1.45
C LEU A 73 -15.25 -12.21 1.00
N LEU A 74 -14.80 -11.12 0.37
CA LEU A 74 -13.48 -11.03 -0.24
C LEU A 74 -12.63 -9.99 0.47
N ASN A 75 -11.31 -10.23 0.47
CA ASN A 75 -10.35 -9.25 0.98
C ASN A 75 -10.13 -8.10 -0.03
N SER A 76 -9.58 -6.98 0.41
CA SER A 76 -9.37 -5.81 -0.44
C SER A 76 -8.43 -6.06 -1.63
N SER A 77 -7.49 -6.99 -1.52
CA SER A 77 -6.60 -7.41 -2.62
C SER A 77 -7.31 -8.23 -3.69
N GLU A 78 -8.31 -9.01 -3.30
CA GLU A 78 -9.15 -9.80 -4.21
C GLU A 78 -10.21 -8.95 -4.90
N ILE A 79 -10.63 -7.87 -4.25
CA ILE A 79 -11.64 -6.93 -4.78
C ILE A 79 -11.00 -5.98 -5.79
N SER A 80 -9.86 -5.39 -5.42
CA SER A 80 -9.27 -4.27 -6.16
C SER A 80 -8.90 -4.65 -7.60
N GLU A 81 -9.38 -3.87 -8.56
CA GLU A 81 -9.19 -4.00 -10.00
C GLU A 81 -9.83 -5.25 -10.65
N ILE A 82 -10.33 -6.21 -9.85
CA ILE A 82 -11.04 -7.39 -10.33
C ILE A 82 -12.56 -7.12 -10.30
N HIS A 83 -13.07 -6.73 -9.17
CA HIS A 83 -14.50 -6.51 -8.91
C HIS A 83 -14.89 -5.03 -8.95
N ASP A 84 -13.93 -4.13 -8.79
CA ASP A 84 -14.11 -2.69 -8.82
C ASP A 84 -13.29 -2.01 -9.93
N ILE A 85 -13.56 -0.74 -10.13
CA ILE A 85 -12.80 0.15 -11.01
C ILE A 85 -12.32 1.31 -10.14
N PRO A 86 -11.12 1.23 -9.56
CA PRO A 86 -10.56 2.32 -8.79
C PRO A 86 -10.19 3.49 -9.72
N LYS A 87 -10.19 4.71 -9.17
CA LYS A 87 -9.89 5.95 -9.91
C LYS A 87 -10.82 6.15 -11.11
N TYR A 88 -12.08 5.75 -10.99
CA TYR A 88 -13.03 5.70 -12.09
C TYR A 88 -13.11 7.00 -12.89
N LEU A 89 -13.26 8.15 -12.21
CA LEU A 89 -13.33 9.44 -12.88
C LEU A 89 -12.05 9.77 -13.66
N LEU A 90 -10.89 9.52 -13.09
CA LEU A 90 -9.60 9.73 -13.78
C LEU A 90 -9.48 8.86 -15.03
N LYS A 91 -9.87 7.60 -14.94
CA LYS A 91 -9.89 6.70 -16.09
C LYS A 91 -10.84 7.20 -17.19
N LYS A 92 -12.00 7.74 -16.81
CA LYS A 92 -12.94 8.34 -17.77
C LYS A 92 -12.37 9.56 -18.48
N ILE A 93 -11.73 10.46 -17.73
CA ILE A 93 -11.09 11.66 -18.30
C ILE A 93 -9.93 11.30 -19.23
N ALA A 94 -9.25 10.19 -18.96
CA ALA A 94 -8.13 9.71 -19.74
C ALA A 94 -8.54 9.12 -21.11
N VAL A 95 -9.80 8.71 -21.28
CA VAL A 95 -10.32 8.19 -22.55
C VAL A 95 -10.17 9.24 -23.63
N GLY A 96 -9.64 8.84 -24.78
CA GLY A 96 -9.34 9.74 -25.91
C GLY A 96 -8.05 10.56 -25.78
N LYS A 97 -7.41 10.54 -24.58
CA LYS A 97 -6.11 11.20 -24.35
C LYS A 97 -4.94 10.24 -24.23
N PHE A 98 -5.22 9.01 -23.79
CA PHE A 98 -4.23 7.94 -23.64
C PHE A 98 -4.76 6.65 -24.26
N SER A 99 -3.85 5.73 -24.60
CA SER A 99 -4.24 4.42 -25.11
C SER A 99 -5.02 3.61 -24.06
N SER A 100 -5.92 2.75 -24.51
CA SER A 100 -6.71 1.87 -23.65
C SER A 100 -5.83 0.95 -22.78
N GLU A 101 -4.67 0.58 -23.29
CA GLU A 101 -3.68 -0.23 -22.58
C GLU A 101 -3.15 0.51 -21.34
N ILE A 102 -2.78 1.78 -21.46
CA ILE A 102 -2.34 2.61 -20.33
C ILE A 102 -3.46 2.80 -19.30
N ILE A 103 -4.68 3.11 -19.78
CA ILE A 103 -5.84 3.39 -18.90
C ILE A 103 -6.21 2.16 -18.07
N ASN A 104 -6.15 0.96 -18.69
CA ASN A 104 -6.58 -0.29 -18.08
C ASN A 104 -5.44 -1.11 -17.48
N ARG A 105 -4.20 -0.63 -17.54
CA ARG A 105 -3.05 -1.32 -16.97
C ARG A 105 -3.28 -1.59 -15.48
N LYS A 106 -3.06 -2.84 -15.08
CA LYS A 106 -3.10 -3.23 -13.67
C LYS A 106 -2.07 -2.43 -12.87
N LYS A 107 -2.46 -1.98 -11.68
CA LYS A 107 -1.53 -1.29 -10.78
C LYS A 107 -0.39 -2.23 -10.40
N ILE A 108 0.83 -1.83 -10.73
CA ILE A 108 2.05 -2.48 -10.26
C ILE A 108 2.56 -1.64 -9.09
N ALA A 109 2.61 -2.24 -7.89
CA ALA A 109 3.24 -1.62 -6.74
C ALA A 109 4.75 -1.54 -6.96
N PHE A 110 5.48 -0.86 -6.08
CA PHE A 110 6.94 -0.85 -6.08
C PHE A 110 7.41 -2.11 -5.34
N PRO A 111 7.67 -3.23 -6.03
CA PRO A 111 8.06 -4.48 -5.37
C PRO A 111 9.51 -4.32 -4.88
N LEU A 112 9.68 -4.26 -3.57
CA LEU A 112 11.00 -4.46 -2.98
C LEU A 112 11.25 -5.97 -2.90
N PRO A 113 12.38 -6.47 -3.39
CA PRO A 113 12.69 -7.90 -3.36
C PRO A 113 13.17 -8.34 -1.96
N MET A 114 12.34 -8.05 -0.94
CA MET A 114 12.68 -8.28 0.48
C MET A 114 13.01 -9.73 0.76
N ASN A 115 12.18 -10.66 0.24
CA ASN A 115 12.42 -12.09 0.42
C ASN A 115 13.78 -12.51 -0.16
N LYS A 116 14.09 -12.01 -1.37
CA LYS A 116 15.37 -12.30 -2.04
C LYS A 116 16.56 -11.76 -1.27
N TRP A 117 16.44 -10.60 -0.66
CA TRP A 117 17.50 -10.03 0.18
C TRP A 117 17.70 -10.83 1.48
N LEU A 118 16.59 -11.24 2.11
CA LEU A 118 16.64 -12.02 3.35
C LEU A 118 17.12 -13.46 3.12
N ASP A 119 16.84 -14.05 1.98
CA ASP A 119 17.32 -15.39 1.64
C ASP A 119 18.82 -15.45 1.33
N SER A 120 19.44 -14.33 0.99
CA SER A 120 20.84 -14.28 0.55
C SER A 120 21.73 -13.46 1.49
N SER A 121 21.92 -12.19 1.15
CA SER A 121 22.93 -11.34 1.78
C SER A 121 22.55 -10.86 3.19
N MET A 122 21.26 -10.71 3.46
CA MET A 122 20.78 -10.13 4.74
C MET A 122 20.35 -11.18 5.76
N LYS A 123 20.29 -12.46 5.39
CA LYS A 123 19.87 -13.54 6.31
C LYS A 123 20.76 -13.61 7.55
N ASN A 124 22.06 -13.64 7.35
CA ASN A 124 23.03 -13.73 8.45
C ASN A 124 22.99 -12.49 9.35
N ILE A 125 22.80 -11.32 8.74
CA ILE A 125 22.67 -10.06 9.49
C ILE A 125 21.38 -10.06 10.30
N ALA A 126 20.26 -10.46 9.71
CA ALA A 126 18.99 -10.57 10.42
C ALA A 126 19.08 -11.58 11.59
N GLN A 127 19.69 -12.73 11.37
CA GLN A 127 19.90 -13.73 12.42
C GLN A 127 20.77 -13.19 13.55
N SER A 128 21.91 -12.58 13.26
CA SER A 128 22.82 -12.03 14.28
C SER A 128 22.16 -10.92 15.10
N MET A 129 21.37 -10.05 14.47
CA MET A 129 20.70 -8.96 15.17
C MET A 129 19.48 -9.41 15.99
N LEU A 130 18.69 -10.34 15.47
CA LEU A 130 17.42 -10.73 16.09
C LEU A 130 17.59 -11.83 17.14
N LEU A 131 18.62 -12.66 17.01
CA LEU A 131 18.92 -13.74 17.97
C LEU A 131 19.93 -13.32 19.05
N ASP A 132 20.40 -12.07 19.03
CA ASP A 132 21.24 -11.55 20.11
C ASP A 132 20.42 -11.49 21.42
N SER A 133 20.93 -12.14 22.46
CA SER A 133 20.30 -12.14 23.79
C SER A 133 20.21 -10.73 24.41
N ASN A 134 21.08 -9.81 24.01
CA ASN A 134 21.09 -8.41 24.45
C ASN A 134 20.15 -7.52 23.66
N ALA A 135 19.63 -7.98 22.53
CA ALA A 135 18.69 -7.22 21.75
C ALA A 135 17.39 -6.95 22.53
N LYS A 136 16.82 -5.78 22.39
CA LYS A 136 15.55 -5.43 23.07
C LYS A 136 14.41 -6.39 22.73
N ILE A 137 14.42 -6.94 21.52
CA ILE A 137 13.41 -7.90 21.06
C ILE A 137 13.45 -9.22 21.84
N SER A 138 14.60 -9.62 22.38
CA SER A 138 14.74 -10.85 23.19
C SER A 138 13.89 -10.83 24.46
N LYS A 139 13.56 -9.63 24.95
CA LYS A 139 12.71 -9.41 26.12
C LYS A 139 11.21 -9.47 25.80
N ILE A 140 10.85 -9.40 24.53
CA ILE A 140 9.47 -9.31 24.07
C ILE A 140 9.03 -10.60 23.38
N ILE A 141 9.91 -11.21 22.58
CA ILE A 141 9.61 -12.40 21.77
C ILE A 141 10.46 -13.57 22.24
N ASN A 142 9.81 -14.74 22.34
CA ASN A 142 10.52 -15.99 22.67
C ASN A 142 11.59 -16.32 21.60
N GLN A 143 12.84 -16.44 22.03
CA GLN A 143 14.00 -16.68 21.16
C GLN A 143 13.88 -17.99 20.37
N LYS A 144 13.30 -19.04 20.97
CA LYS A 144 13.07 -20.32 20.27
C LYS A 144 12.07 -20.17 19.13
N TYR A 145 11.02 -19.38 19.34
CA TYR A 145 10.05 -19.06 18.30
C TYR A 145 10.72 -18.28 17.16
N LEU A 146 11.50 -17.27 17.50
CA LEU A 146 12.19 -16.40 16.55
C LEU A 146 13.23 -17.19 15.72
N SER A 147 14.01 -18.06 16.36
CA SER A 147 14.96 -18.95 15.68
C SER A 147 14.23 -19.89 14.71
N ASN A 148 13.15 -20.52 15.14
CA ASN A 148 12.36 -21.38 14.28
C ASN A 148 11.73 -20.61 13.10
N PHE A 149 11.30 -19.39 13.33
CA PHE A 149 10.76 -18.53 12.28
C PHE A 149 11.82 -18.17 11.24
N LEU A 150 13.02 -17.77 11.67
CA LEU A 150 14.13 -17.41 10.77
C LEU A 150 14.73 -18.61 10.03
N ASN A 151 14.65 -19.81 10.59
CA ASN A 151 15.17 -21.04 9.98
C ASN A 151 14.17 -21.73 9.04
N LYS A 152 12.89 -21.44 9.17
CA LYS A 152 11.91 -21.95 8.22
C LYS A 152 12.16 -21.28 6.87
N SER A 153 12.34 -22.08 5.81
CA SER A 153 12.41 -21.64 4.41
C SER A 153 11.06 -21.12 3.89
N TYR A 154 10.40 -20.28 4.69
CA TYR A 154 9.12 -19.66 4.34
C TYR A 154 9.23 -18.58 3.27
N PHE A 155 10.46 -18.18 2.97
CA PHE A 155 10.70 -17.08 2.04
C PHE A 155 10.43 -17.45 0.58
N SER A 156 10.22 -18.73 0.28
CA SER A 156 10.10 -19.20 -1.11
C SER A 156 8.67 -19.39 -1.62
N SER A 157 7.64 -19.44 -0.78
CA SER A 157 6.32 -19.89 -1.22
C SER A 157 5.14 -18.95 -1.02
N ASN A 158 5.27 -17.91 -0.21
CA ASN A 158 4.19 -16.92 -0.03
C ASN A 158 4.77 -15.51 0.06
N GLU A 159 5.04 -15.01 -1.12
CA GLU A 159 5.03 -13.62 -1.57
C GLU A 159 4.94 -12.55 -0.49
N ASP A 160 6.02 -11.77 -0.33
CA ASP A 160 6.04 -10.42 0.24
C ASP A 160 5.63 -10.19 1.71
N LEU A 161 4.93 -11.10 2.36
CA LEU A 161 4.43 -10.86 3.72
C LEU A 161 5.48 -11.18 4.79
N ASP A 162 6.24 -12.24 4.62
CA ASP A 162 7.16 -12.71 5.65
C ASP A 162 8.44 -11.86 5.73
N GLY A 163 8.94 -11.40 4.60
CA GLY A 163 10.03 -10.43 4.56
C GLY A 163 9.69 -9.11 5.24
N LYS A 164 8.44 -8.65 5.13
CA LYS A 164 7.95 -7.42 5.77
C LYS A 164 7.77 -7.54 7.29
N ARG A 165 7.65 -8.77 7.82
CA ARG A 165 7.56 -9.02 9.27
C ARG A 165 8.89 -8.96 9.98
N ILE A 166 9.99 -9.07 9.24
CA ILE A 166 11.35 -8.99 9.79
C ILE A 166 11.86 -7.55 9.83
N TRP A 167 11.36 -6.69 8.95
CA TRP A 167 11.65 -5.26 8.90
C TRP A 167 10.59 -4.46 9.67
#